data_d92d775dd1c595d79cb0dace940e4f9d
#
_entry.id   d92d775dd1c595d79cb0dace940e4f9d
#
_cell.length_a   1.000
_cell.length_b   1.000
_cell.length_c   1.000
_cell.angle_alpha   90.00
_cell.angle_beta   90.00
_cell.angle_gamma   90.00
#
_symmetry.space_group_name_H-M   'P 1'
#
loop_
_entity.id
_entity.type
_entity.pdbx_description
1 polymer ?
#
loop_
_entity_poly.entity_id
_entity_poly.type
_entity_poly.pdbx_seq_one_letter_code
_entity_poly.pdbx_strand_id
1 'polypeptide(L)' 'MTVVKINAIEVPEGAGPELEKRFANRAHTVDSAPGFLGFQLLRPTAGESRYFVVTQWEDEESFAAWRDGDARAAHA' A
#
# COMPACT_ATOMS: atom_id res chain seq x y z
N MET A 1 12.96 7.10 13.28
CA MET A 1 11.75 6.45 13.80
C MET A 1 10.94 5.90 12.64
N THR A 2 10.58 4.63 12.71
CA THR A 2 9.78 4.00 11.66
C THR A 2 8.37 4.60 11.61
N VAL A 3 7.91 4.92 10.41
CA VAL A 3 6.58 5.46 10.18
C VAL A 3 5.74 4.40 9.48
N VAL A 4 4.51 4.21 9.96
CA VAL A 4 3.55 3.29 9.37
C VAL A 4 2.42 4.08 8.75
N LYS A 5 2.12 3.79 7.47
CA LYS A 5 0.98 4.38 6.76
C LYS A 5 -0.03 3.28 6.46
N ILE A 6 -1.26 3.50 6.85
CA ILE A 6 -2.33 2.52 6.69
C ILE A 6 -3.47 3.15 5.89
N ASN A 7 -3.84 2.50 4.78
CA ASN A 7 -5.00 2.87 3.98
C ASN A 7 -6.07 1.80 4.12
N ALA A 8 -7.28 2.22 4.43
CA ALA A 8 -8.43 1.32 4.46
C ALA A 8 -9.19 1.45 3.15
N ILE A 9 -9.39 0.34 2.45
CA ILE A 9 -10.00 0.33 1.13
C ILE A 9 -11.25 -0.54 1.15
N GLU A 10 -12.41 0.05 0.84
CA GLU A 10 -13.63 -0.72 0.67
C GLU A 10 -13.61 -1.39 -0.70
N VAL A 11 -13.93 -2.69 -0.71
CA VAL A 11 -13.90 -3.49 -1.92
C VAL A 11 -15.27 -4.15 -2.09
N PRO A 12 -15.90 -4.02 -3.27
CA PRO A 12 -17.16 -4.70 -3.55
C PRO A 12 -17.02 -6.22 -3.37
N GLU A 13 -18.10 -6.86 -2.97
CA GLU A 13 -18.11 -8.30 -2.81
C GLU A 13 -17.63 -8.99 -4.09
N GLY A 14 -16.70 -9.92 -3.94
CA GLY A 14 -16.13 -10.66 -5.07
C GLY A 14 -14.97 -10.00 -5.77
N ALA A 15 -14.66 -8.72 -5.47
CA ALA A 15 -13.56 -7.99 -6.11
C ALA A 15 -12.23 -8.10 -5.36
N GLY A 16 -12.22 -8.75 -4.19
CA GLY A 16 -11.01 -8.89 -3.38
C GLY A 16 -9.84 -9.52 -4.10
N PRO A 17 -10.01 -10.70 -4.76
CA PRO A 17 -8.90 -11.35 -5.47
C PRO A 17 -8.27 -10.47 -6.54
N GLU A 18 -9.04 -9.67 -7.24
CA GLU A 18 -8.51 -8.76 -8.25
C GLU A 18 -7.70 -7.63 -7.59
N LEU A 19 -8.18 -7.10 -6.48
CA LEU A 19 -7.44 -6.10 -5.72
C LEU A 19 -6.10 -6.64 -5.25
N GLU A 20 -6.09 -7.85 -4.72
CA GLU A 20 -4.87 -8.51 -4.26
C GLU A 20 -3.86 -8.67 -5.40
N LYS A 21 -4.34 -9.02 -6.58
CA LYS A 21 -3.50 -9.17 -7.77
C LYS A 21 -2.88 -7.83 -8.19
N ARG A 22 -3.66 -6.76 -8.16
CA ARG A 22 -3.18 -5.41 -8.49
C ARG A 22 -2.09 -4.96 -7.51
N PHE A 23 -2.29 -5.19 -6.23
CA PHE A 23 -1.30 -4.80 -5.23
C PHE A 23 -0.04 -5.65 -5.29
N ALA A 24 -0.14 -6.92 -5.66
CA ALA A 24 1.03 -7.76 -5.86
C ALA A 24 1.92 -7.18 -6.97
N ASN A 25 1.32 -6.66 -8.04
CA ASN A 25 2.07 -6.02 -9.11
C ASN A 25 2.67 -4.68 -8.67
N ARG A 26 1.97 -3.93 -7.83
CA ARG A 26 2.42 -2.63 -7.35
C ARG A 26 3.55 -2.72 -6.32
N ALA A 27 3.59 -3.80 -5.56
CA ALA A 27 4.63 -3.97 -4.55
C ALA A 27 6.03 -3.83 -5.15
N HIS A 28 6.21 -4.27 -6.38
CA HIS A 28 7.50 -4.18 -7.07
C HIS A 28 7.92 -2.75 -7.37
N THR A 29 6.97 -1.83 -7.57
CA THR A 29 7.30 -0.44 -7.88
C THR A 29 7.73 0.34 -6.65
N VAL A 30 7.29 -0.05 -5.47
CA VAL A 30 7.63 0.64 -4.23
C VAL A 30 8.89 0.08 -3.56
N ASP A 31 9.28 -1.16 -3.88
CA ASP A 31 10.43 -1.82 -3.27
C ASP A 31 11.73 -1.04 -3.41
N SER A 32 11.89 -0.26 -4.47
CA SER A 32 13.08 0.52 -4.72
C SER A 32 12.99 1.96 -4.21
N ALA A 33 11.88 2.35 -3.61
CA ALA A 33 11.72 3.72 -3.11
C ALA A 33 12.65 3.98 -1.92
N PRO A 34 13.37 5.11 -1.89
CA PRO A 34 14.24 5.43 -0.76
C PRO A 34 13.46 5.49 0.55
N GLY A 35 13.99 4.81 1.58
CA GLY A 35 13.38 4.79 2.91
C GLY A 35 12.22 3.82 3.06
N PHE A 36 11.88 3.06 2.02
CA PHE A 36 10.83 2.04 2.11
C PHE A 36 11.32 0.84 2.92
N LEU A 37 10.53 0.42 3.91
CA LEU A 37 10.90 -0.68 4.80
C LEU A 37 10.04 -1.93 4.62
N GLY A 38 8.77 -1.79 4.25
CA GLY A 38 7.92 -2.96 4.09
C GLY A 38 6.52 -2.62 3.62
N PHE A 39 5.85 -3.64 3.09
CA PHE A 39 4.50 -3.53 2.55
C PHE A 39 3.70 -4.77 2.96
N GLN A 40 2.44 -4.54 3.36
CA GLN A 40 1.51 -5.62 3.64
C GLN A 40 0.12 -5.25 3.14
N LEU A 41 -0.55 -6.21 2.50
CA LEU A 41 -1.97 -6.10 2.18
C LEU A 41 -2.71 -7.06 3.11
N LEU A 42 -3.58 -6.52 3.96
CA LEU A 42 -4.30 -7.30 4.96
C LEU A 42 -5.72 -7.55 4.49
N ARG A 43 -6.06 -8.82 4.35
CA ARG A 43 -7.40 -9.27 3.93
C ARG A 43 -8.35 -9.28 5.11
N PRO A 44 -9.58 -8.73 4.98
CA PRO A 44 -10.57 -8.85 6.03
C PRO A 44 -11.06 -10.31 6.14
N THR A 45 -11.19 -10.80 7.37
CA THR A 45 -11.69 -12.16 7.62
C THR A 45 -13.00 -12.17 8.38
N ALA A 46 -13.09 -11.41 9.47
CA ALA A 46 -14.30 -11.33 10.29
C ALA A 46 -14.36 -9.99 10.99
N GLY A 47 -15.56 -9.40 11.07
CA GLY A 47 -15.76 -8.13 11.75
C GLY A 47 -15.29 -6.90 10.99
N GLU A 48 -14.82 -7.07 9.75
CA GLU A 48 -14.34 -5.98 8.91
C GLU A 48 -14.61 -6.32 7.45
N SER A 49 -14.93 -5.30 6.64
CA SER A 49 -15.19 -5.45 5.21
C SER A 49 -14.13 -4.79 4.34
N ARG A 50 -13.20 -4.06 4.94
CA ARG A 50 -12.19 -3.29 4.21
C ARG A 50 -10.85 -4.01 4.21
N TYR A 51 -10.11 -3.86 3.10
CA TYR A 51 -8.72 -4.25 3.05
C TYR A 51 -7.87 -3.14 3.65
N PHE A 52 -6.76 -3.51 4.27
CA PHE A 52 -5.81 -2.54 4.81
C PHE A 52 -4.49 -2.67 4.08
N VAL A 53 -4.05 -1.55 3.49
CA VAL A 53 -2.73 -1.46 2.87
C VAL A 53 -1.79 -0.82 3.90
N VAL A 54 -0.79 -1.57 4.31
CA VAL A 54 0.16 -1.12 5.33
C VAL A 54 1.53 -0.97 4.70
N THR A 55 2.10 0.23 4.80
CA THR A 55 3.48 0.48 4.36
C THR A 55 4.30 1.03 5.51
N GLN A 56 5.56 0.65 5.56
CA GLN A 56 6.50 1.09 6.59
C GLN A 56 7.63 1.86 5.95
N TRP A 57 7.99 3.00 6.55
CA TRP A 57 8.98 3.93 6.01
C TRP A 57 9.94 4.37 7.10
N GLU A 58 11.14 4.73 6.73
CA GLU A 58 12.13 5.24 7.68
C GLU A 58 11.66 6.54 8.32
N ASP A 59 11.00 7.42 7.53
CA ASP A 59 10.51 8.70 8.00
C ASP A 59 9.36 9.20 7.11
N GLU A 60 8.73 10.29 7.53
CA GLU A 60 7.63 10.90 6.78
C GLU A 60 8.09 11.44 5.42
N GLU A 61 9.31 11.96 5.35
CA GLU A 61 9.84 12.53 4.11
C GLU A 61 9.96 11.49 3.02
N SER A 62 10.40 10.29 3.36
CA SER A 62 10.51 9.19 2.40
C SER A 62 9.16 8.81 1.83
N PHE A 63 8.14 8.71 2.68
CA PHE A 63 6.79 8.43 2.23
C PHE A 63 6.24 9.55 1.34
N ALA A 64 6.43 10.81 1.76
CA ALA A 64 5.93 11.96 1.02
C ALA A 64 6.58 12.05 -0.36
N ALA A 65 7.88 11.79 -0.45
CA ALA A 65 8.60 11.80 -1.71
C ALA A 65 8.06 10.74 -2.67
N TRP A 66 7.79 9.53 -2.17
CA TRP A 66 7.22 8.46 -3.00
C TRP A 66 5.80 8.80 -3.43
N ARG A 67 4.98 9.27 -2.48
CA ARG A 67 3.58 9.64 -2.78
C ARG A 67 3.51 10.73 -3.85
N ASP A 68 4.38 11.74 -3.78
CA ASP A 68 4.34 12.88 -4.67
C ASP A 68 5.03 12.62 -6.01
N GLY A 69 5.93 11.63 -6.06
CA GLY A 69 6.68 11.28 -7.26
C GLY A 69 6.24 9.96 -7.86
N ASP A 70 6.79 8.84 -7.40
CA ASP A 70 6.59 7.53 -8.01
C ASP A 70 5.15 7.04 -7.97
N ALA A 71 4.42 7.34 -6.90
CA ALA A 71 3.02 6.93 -6.82
C ALA A 71 2.16 7.61 -7.88
N ARG A 72 2.44 8.88 -8.16
CA ARG A 72 1.75 9.62 -9.22
C ARG A 72 2.07 9.05 -10.58
N ALA A 73 3.32 8.73 -10.82
CA ALA A 73 3.75 8.15 -12.09
C ALA A 73 3.08 6.81 -12.32
N ALA A 74 2.88 6.01 -11.27
CA ALA A 74 2.23 4.71 -11.36
C ALA A 74 0.73 4.81 -11.65
N HIS A 75 0.11 5.96 -11.36
CA HIS A 75 -1.31 6.18 -11.59
C HIS A 75 -1.61 7.00 -12.85
N ALA A 76 -0.59 7.48 -13.49
CA ALA A 76 -0.73 8.31 -14.70
C ALA A 76 -1.19 7.52 -15.92
#